data_d3511544c396cbe3f32747a38f2a2b76
#
_entry.id   d3511544c396cbe3f32747a38f2a2b76
#
_cell.length_a   1.000
_cell.length_b   1.000
_cell.length_c   1.000
_cell.angle_alpha   90.00
_cell.angle_beta   90.00
_cell.angle_gamma   90.00
#
_symmetry.space_group_name_H-M   'P 1'
#
loop_
_entity.id
_entity.type
_entity.pdbx_description
1 polymer ?
#
loop_
_entity_poly.entity_id
_entity_poly.type
_entity_poly.pdbx_seq_one_letter_code
_entity_poly.pdbx_strand_id
1 'polypeptide(L)'
;MYTEIQIRIKPEQAGVEETLRQIAARVAGVGTERICRVDIVRKSIDARQKEVMFNLVAGLHIDRIEEKEKVFVPAYRDVSDRETVVVVGAGPAGLFAALRLIERGFRPLVLERGKAVEDRKKDLNGLYKTGMVDEDSNFGFGEGGAGTFSDGKLYTRSKKRGDVRRAMEILVYHGANPAILVEAHPHVGTDKLPGVIVNIRKTIQKQGGEIRFGCRVTGLIIRENSIQGVIAGGQEIASRHVILATGHSARDIYRMLQRQAVRMEPKDFAVGLRLEHPQQEIDRIQYHTPEGRGKWLPAAEYNFVTNIDGRGVYSFCMCPGGVIVPAATGPNQQVVNGMSSSYRNTPWANSAMVTAIGPAELESMNYRGLFAGMVFQEALERQAWEEGGGGLFAPAQRLTDFLAGKDSSTLPATSYKPGVYTSAISE
;
A
#
# COMPACT_ATOMS: atom_id res chain seq x y z
N MET A 1 38.88 -0.56 8.01
CA MET A 1 37.98 -0.66 9.19
C MET A 1 36.61 -0.11 8.81
N TYR A 2 35.52 -0.82 9.14
CA TYR A 2 34.13 -0.31 8.96
C TYR A 2 33.58 0.14 10.33
N THR A 3 32.93 1.30 10.35
CA THR A 3 32.23 1.82 11.54
C THR A 3 30.98 2.59 11.16
N GLU A 4 29.95 2.55 11.99
CA GLU A 4 28.74 3.34 11.79
C GLU A 4 28.72 4.54 12.73
N ILE A 5 28.35 5.69 12.19
CA ILE A 5 28.22 6.94 12.92
C ILE A 5 26.86 7.58 12.65
N GLN A 6 26.40 8.40 13.58
CA GLN A 6 25.23 9.23 13.40
C GLN A 6 25.63 10.66 13.00
N ILE A 7 25.01 11.15 11.95
CA ILE A 7 25.27 12.50 11.42
C ILE A 7 23.95 13.25 11.33
N ARG A 8 23.94 14.50 11.78
CA ARG A 8 22.84 15.43 11.59
C ARG A 8 23.30 16.55 10.68
N ILE A 9 22.70 16.68 9.50
CA ILE A 9 23.14 17.62 8.46
C ILE A 9 21.96 18.29 7.76
N LYS A 10 22.21 19.41 7.09
CA LYS A 10 21.23 20.09 6.24
C LYS A 10 20.96 19.27 4.98
N PRO A 11 19.72 19.33 4.44
CA PRO A 11 19.35 18.59 3.23
C PRO A 11 20.27 18.84 2.04
N GLU A 12 20.67 20.09 1.79
CA GLU A 12 21.59 20.47 0.71
C GLU A 12 22.99 19.87 0.86
N GLN A 13 23.45 19.65 2.08
CA GLN A 13 24.75 19.07 2.37
C GLN A 13 24.79 17.55 2.12
N ALA A 14 23.67 16.88 2.34
CA ALA A 14 23.55 15.43 2.14
C ALA A 14 23.67 15.02 0.67
N GLY A 15 23.39 15.93 -0.26
CA GLY A 15 23.49 15.70 -1.70
C GLY A 15 24.90 15.89 -2.27
N VAL A 16 25.88 16.33 -1.46
CA VAL A 16 27.26 16.60 -1.89
C VAL A 16 28.19 15.59 -1.20
N GLU A 17 28.70 14.62 -1.96
CA GLU A 17 29.48 13.49 -1.45
C GLU A 17 30.72 13.97 -0.65
N GLU A 18 31.45 14.95 -1.17
CA GLU A 18 32.65 15.49 -0.51
C GLU A 18 32.31 16.17 0.82
N THR A 19 31.20 16.92 0.86
CA THR A 19 30.74 17.56 2.11
C THR A 19 30.34 16.51 3.14
N LEU A 20 29.63 15.45 2.69
CA LEU A 20 29.26 14.36 3.57
C LEU A 20 30.50 13.63 4.13
N ARG A 21 31.51 13.38 3.28
CA ARG A 21 32.77 12.75 3.69
C ARG A 21 33.54 13.59 4.72
N GLN A 22 33.63 14.90 4.53
CA GLN A 22 34.29 15.83 5.48
C GLN A 22 33.54 15.87 6.84
N ILE A 23 32.22 15.94 6.81
CA ILE A 23 31.41 15.92 8.05
C ILE A 23 31.59 14.59 8.77
N ALA A 24 31.52 13.48 8.02
CA ALA A 24 31.71 12.14 8.55
C ALA A 24 33.11 11.96 9.18
N ALA A 25 34.15 12.44 8.54
CA ALA A 25 35.52 12.45 9.06
C ALA A 25 35.61 13.18 10.40
N ARG A 26 35.05 14.38 10.48
CA ARG A 26 35.00 15.17 11.70
C ARG A 26 34.26 14.46 12.84
N VAL A 27 33.10 13.87 12.57
CA VAL A 27 32.31 13.15 13.58
C VAL A 27 33.02 11.89 14.05
N ALA A 28 33.71 11.19 13.15
CA ALA A 28 34.48 10.00 13.47
C ALA A 28 35.86 10.28 14.10
N GLY A 29 36.31 11.53 14.10
CA GLY A 29 37.64 11.90 14.61
C GLY A 29 38.82 11.36 13.79
N VAL A 30 38.64 11.23 12.46
CA VAL A 30 39.67 10.71 11.54
C VAL A 30 39.94 11.71 10.41
N GLY A 31 41.12 11.60 9.77
CA GLY A 31 41.42 12.40 8.60
C GLY A 31 40.50 12.04 7.41
N THR A 32 40.08 13.06 6.65
CA THR A 32 39.17 12.88 5.51
C THR A 32 39.80 11.98 4.43
N GLU A 33 41.13 12.04 4.27
CA GLU A 33 41.89 11.23 3.34
C GLU A 33 41.85 9.73 3.66
N ARG A 34 41.56 9.36 4.91
CA ARG A 34 41.44 7.98 5.36
C ARG A 34 40.08 7.37 5.06
N ILE A 35 39.07 8.19 4.75
CA ILE A 35 37.72 7.69 4.42
C ILE A 35 37.67 7.35 2.94
N CYS A 36 37.68 6.07 2.64
CA CYS A 36 37.62 5.56 1.27
C CYS A 36 36.17 5.61 0.69
N ARG A 37 35.14 5.41 1.54
CA ARG A 37 33.73 5.46 1.13
C ARG A 37 32.81 5.73 2.32
N VAL A 38 31.72 6.46 2.06
CA VAL A 38 30.63 6.69 3.00
C VAL A 38 29.35 6.07 2.42
N ASP A 39 28.77 5.14 3.13
CA ASP A 39 27.49 4.53 2.77
C ASP A 39 26.38 5.05 3.67
N ILE A 40 25.27 5.46 3.10
CA ILE A 40 24.09 5.80 3.90
C ILE A 40 23.38 4.50 4.27
N VAL A 41 23.37 4.15 5.56
CA VAL A 41 22.70 2.97 6.11
C VAL A 41 21.24 3.27 6.44
N ARG A 42 20.98 4.49 6.94
CA ARG A 42 19.64 4.97 7.25
C ARG A 42 19.54 6.47 7.08
N LYS A 43 18.41 6.93 6.55
CA LYS A 43 18.10 8.36 6.37
C LYS A 43 16.70 8.65 6.90
N SER A 44 16.55 9.70 7.70
CA SER A 44 15.28 10.24 8.14
C SER A 44 15.31 11.76 8.14
N ILE A 45 14.12 12.37 8.01
CA ILE A 45 13.93 13.82 8.04
C ILE A 45 13.51 14.21 9.45
N ASP A 46 14.16 15.23 10.00
CA ASP A 46 13.76 15.86 11.27
C ASP A 46 13.32 17.30 10.99
N ALA A 47 11.99 17.49 10.94
CA ALA A 47 11.34 18.77 10.71
C ALA A 47 10.63 19.30 11.98
N ARG A 48 11.02 18.84 13.17
CA ARG A 48 10.42 19.28 14.44
C ARG A 48 10.87 20.69 14.87
N GLN A 49 11.96 21.15 14.31
CA GLN A 49 12.52 22.48 14.56
C GLN A 49 12.33 23.37 13.33
N LYS A 50 12.53 24.68 13.50
CA LYS A 50 12.44 25.65 12.40
C LYS A 50 13.34 25.29 11.23
N GLU A 51 14.52 24.75 11.49
CA GLU A 51 15.46 24.30 10.47
C GLU A 51 15.30 22.78 10.28
N VAL A 52 14.99 22.36 9.06
CA VAL A 52 14.84 20.95 8.70
C VAL A 52 16.23 20.30 8.56
N MET A 53 16.40 19.15 9.19
CA MET A 53 17.66 18.40 9.16
C MET A 53 17.45 16.98 8.69
N PHE A 54 18.48 16.39 8.08
CA PHE A 54 18.56 14.95 7.89
C PHE A 54 19.32 14.31 9.04
N ASN A 55 18.74 13.27 9.62
CA ASN A 55 19.44 12.36 10.51
C ASN A 55 19.86 11.14 9.71
N LEU A 56 21.17 10.95 9.58
CA LEU A 56 21.78 9.85 8.83
C LEU A 56 22.46 8.88 9.80
N VAL A 57 22.38 7.59 9.50
CA VAL A 57 23.35 6.60 9.96
C VAL A 57 24.25 6.33 8.77
N ALA A 58 25.52 6.66 8.90
CA ALA A 58 26.51 6.53 7.84
C ALA A 58 27.56 5.45 8.20
N GLY A 59 27.75 4.51 7.30
CA GLY A 59 28.81 3.50 7.37
C GLY A 59 30.08 4.00 6.72
N LEU A 60 31.16 4.10 7.48
CA LEU A 60 32.46 4.60 7.02
C LEU A 60 33.41 3.44 6.75
N HIS A 61 34.02 3.45 5.57
CA HIS A 61 35.12 2.59 5.21
C HIS A 61 36.43 3.37 5.36
N ILE A 62 37.18 3.08 6.42
CA ILE A 62 38.42 3.77 6.80
C ILE A 62 39.60 2.92 6.37
N ASP A 63 40.60 3.57 5.70
CA ASP A 63 41.84 3.01 5.16
C ASP A 63 41.66 1.95 4.05
N ARG A 64 40.55 1.26 4.00
CA ARG A 64 40.18 0.28 2.97
C ARG A 64 38.68 0.16 2.84
N ILE A 65 38.20 -0.15 1.64
CA ILE A 65 36.81 -0.53 1.43
C ILE A 65 36.67 -1.95 1.91
N GLU A 66 35.86 -2.17 2.94
CA GLU A 66 35.44 -3.50 3.31
C GLU A 66 34.28 -3.90 2.39
N GLU A 67 34.37 -5.08 1.79
CA GLU A 67 33.25 -5.63 1.02
C GLU A 67 32.07 -5.78 1.95
N LYS A 68 30.98 -5.10 1.61
CA LYS A 68 29.72 -5.30 2.31
C LYS A 68 29.21 -6.71 2.12
N GLU A 69 28.35 -7.12 3.07
CA GLU A 69 27.54 -8.31 2.97
C GLU A 69 27.05 -8.53 1.53
N LYS A 70 27.14 -9.76 1.07
CA LYS A 70 26.70 -10.17 -0.26
C LYS A 70 25.33 -9.57 -0.58
N VAL A 71 25.19 -9.02 -1.77
CA VAL A 71 23.90 -8.59 -2.29
C VAL A 71 22.88 -9.68 -2.00
N PHE A 72 21.77 -9.31 -1.37
CA PHE A 72 20.72 -10.28 -1.05
C PHE A 72 20.26 -11.00 -2.32
N VAL A 73 20.40 -12.31 -2.32
CA VAL A 73 19.91 -13.18 -3.39
C VAL A 73 18.98 -14.22 -2.74
N PRO A 74 17.70 -14.23 -3.13
CA PRO A 74 16.78 -15.24 -2.61
C PRO A 74 17.20 -16.66 -3.04
N ALA A 75 17.01 -17.62 -2.15
CA ALA A 75 17.32 -19.03 -2.41
C ALA A 75 16.19 -19.73 -3.20
N TYR A 76 15.83 -19.18 -4.37
CA TYR A 76 14.84 -19.80 -5.24
C TYR A 76 15.42 -21.04 -5.93
N ARG A 77 14.58 -22.08 -6.03
CA ARG A 77 14.93 -23.35 -6.65
C ARG A 77 13.84 -23.79 -7.61
N ASP A 78 14.17 -24.65 -8.57
CA ASP A 78 13.18 -25.26 -9.44
C ASP A 78 12.23 -26.16 -8.62
N VAL A 79 10.94 -25.94 -8.81
CA VAL A 79 9.85 -26.64 -8.09
C VAL A 79 8.86 -27.29 -9.07
N SER A 80 9.21 -27.44 -10.35
CA SER A 80 8.32 -27.95 -11.40
C SER A 80 7.68 -29.29 -11.03
N ASP A 81 8.46 -30.20 -10.43
CA ASP A 81 8.03 -31.55 -10.05
C ASP A 81 7.72 -31.69 -8.55
N ARG A 82 7.46 -30.57 -7.85
CA ARG A 82 7.22 -30.56 -6.41
C ARG A 82 5.72 -30.56 -6.09
N GLU A 83 5.41 -30.88 -4.83
CA GLU A 83 4.04 -30.84 -4.32
C GLU A 83 3.43 -29.46 -4.54
N THR A 84 2.20 -29.45 -5.07
CA THR A 84 1.49 -28.20 -5.41
C THR A 84 0.76 -27.67 -4.20
N VAL A 85 0.96 -26.37 -3.93
CA VAL A 85 0.20 -25.58 -2.96
C VAL A 85 -0.60 -24.53 -3.72
N VAL A 86 -1.92 -24.53 -3.53
CA VAL A 86 -2.80 -23.53 -4.12
C VAL A 86 -2.74 -22.23 -3.32
N VAL A 87 -2.54 -21.11 -4.01
CA VAL A 87 -2.59 -19.76 -3.45
C VAL A 87 -3.72 -19.00 -4.12
N VAL A 88 -4.72 -18.59 -3.36
CA VAL A 88 -5.90 -17.86 -3.87
C VAL A 88 -5.66 -16.36 -3.74
N GLY A 89 -5.48 -15.69 -4.88
CA GLY A 89 -5.19 -14.27 -5.00
C GLY A 89 -3.71 -13.98 -5.30
N ALA A 90 -3.46 -13.15 -6.33
CA ALA A 90 -2.15 -12.67 -6.73
C ALA A 90 -1.85 -11.25 -6.18
N GLY A 91 -2.44 -10.87 -5.05
CA GLY A 91 -2.09 -9.66 -4.31
C GLY A 91 -0.73 -9.79 -3.61
N PRO A 92 -0.27 -8.77 -2.85
CA PRO A 92 1.03 -8.81 -2.18
C PRO A 92 1.22 -10.06 -1.33
N ALA A 93 0.22 -10.44 -0.52
CA ALA A 93 0.29 -11.62 0.33
C ALA A 93 0.47 -12.90 -0.49
N GLY A 94 -0.29 -13.07 -1.59
CA GLY A 94 -0.22 -14.26 -2.44
C GLY A 94 1.10 -14.36 -3.19
N LEU A 95 1.59 -13.26 -3.75
CA LEU A 95 2.86 -13.24 -4.48
C LEU A 95 4.04 -13.55 -3.55
N PHE A 96 4.09 -12.96 -2.34
CA PHE A 96 5.12 -13.28 -1.34
C PHE A 96 4.98 -14.71 -0.82
N ALA A 97 3.76 -15.23 -0.64
CA ALA A 97 3.54 -16.62 -0.30
C ALA A 97 4.08 -17.56 -1.38
N ALA A 98 3.81 -17.28 -2.67
CA ALA A 98 4.33 -18.06 -3.79
C ALA A 98 5.87 -18.08 -3.83
N LEU A 99 6.52 -16.92 -3.68
CA LEU A 99 7.98 -16.86 -3.59
C LEU A 99 8.52 -17.68 -2.39
N ARG A 100 7.83 -17.59 -1.26
CA ARG A 100 8.24 -18.35 -0.06
C ARG A 100 8.06 -19.86 -0.23
N LEU A 101 7.01 -20.29 -0.91
CA LEU A 101 6.80 -21.70 -1.26
C LEU A 101 7.94 -22.23 -2.13
N ILE A 102 8.37 -21.48 -3.13
CA ILE A 102 9.52 -21.81 -3.98
C ILE A 102 10.79 -22.00 -3.15
N GLU A 103 11.09 -21.10 -2.23
CA GLU A 103 12.22 -21.23 -1.31
C GLU A 103 12.15 -22.51 -0.46
N ARG A 104 10.93 -22.90 -0.08
CA ARG A 104 10.66 -24.10 0.73
C ARG A 104 10.58 -25.39 -0.09
N GLY A 105 10.64 -25.31 -1.41
CA GLY A 105 10.61 -26.47 -2.32
C GLY A 105 9.20 -26.97 -2.62
N PHE A 106 8.18 -26.10 -2.56
CA PHE A 106 6.82 -26.37 -2.98
C PHE A 106 6.49 -25.61 -4.27
N ARG A 107 5.67 -26.23 -5.13
CA ARG A 107 5.19 -25.62 -6.35
C ARG A 107 3.96 -24.74 -6.07
N PRO A 108 4.03 -23.41 -6.19
CA PRO A 108 2.86 -22.57 -6.08
C PRO A 108 1.99 -22.66 -7.32
N LEU A 109 0.68 -22.82 -7.14
CA LEU A 109 -0.35 -22.58 -8.15
C LEU A 109 -1.18 -21.39 -7.65
N VAL A 110 -0.94 -20.22 -8.24
CA VAL A 110 -1.64 -18.98 -7.87
C VAL A 110 -2.87 -18.82 -8.75
N LEU A 111 -4.05 -18.64 -8.14
CA LEU A 111 -5.33 -18.44 -8.81
C LEU A 111 -5.78 -17.00 -8.57
N GLU A 112 -5.76 -16.19 -9.62
CA GLU A 112 -6.17 -14.78 -9.55
C GLU A 112 -7.45 -14.58 -10.35
N ARG A 113 -8.45 -13.94 -9.71
CA ARG A 113 -9.76 -13.68 -10.35
C ARG A 113 -9.65 -12.66 -11.49
N GLY A 114 -8.79 -11.67 -11.32
CA GLY A 114 -8.59 -10.60 -12.28
C GLY A 114 -7.51 -10.91 -13.31
N LYS A 115 -7.09 -9.87 -14.01
CA LYS A 115 -6.17 -9.96 -15.15
C LYS A 115 -4.72 -9.67 -14.73
N ALA A 116 -3.79 -10.01 -15.62
CA ALA A 116 -2.39 -9.58 -15.51
C ALA A 116 -2.27 -8.05 -15.53
N VAL A 117 -1.18 -7.51 -14.99
CA VAL A 117 -0.96 -6.05 -14.86
C VAL A 117 -1.18 -5.30 -16.16
N GLU A 118 -0.74 -5.87 -17.28
CA GLU A 118 -0.81 -5.24 -18.60
C GLU A 118 -2.26 -5.05 -19.08
N ASP A 119 -3.10 -6.06 -18.88
CA ASP A 119 -4.52 -6.01 -19.26
C ASP A 119 -5.36 -5.27 -18.22
N ARG A 120 -5.02 -5.38 -16.95
CA ARG A 120 -5.65 -4.63 -15.86
C ARG A 120 -5.56 -3.11 -16.08
N LYS A 121 -4.44 -2.61 -16.65
CA LYS A 121 -4.34 -1.19 -17.05
C LYS A 121 -5.38 -0.79 -18.08
N LYS A 122 -5.73 -1.69 -19.02
CA LYS A 122 -6.78 -1.43 -20.02
C LYS A 122 -8.15 -1.37 -19.36
N ASP A 123 -8.43 -2.26 -18.40
CA ASP A 123 -9.69 -2.26 -17.66
C ASP A 123 -9.87 -0.99 -16.84
N LEU A 124 -8.81 -0.52 -16.15
CA LEU A 124 -8.84 0.74 -15.43
C LEU A 124 -9.08 1.95 -16.35
N ASN A 125 -8.52 1.96 -17.55
CA ASN A 125 -8.83 2.97 -18.56
C ASN A 125 -10.28 2.86 -19.05
N GLY A 126 -10.82 1.65 -19.18
CA GLY A 126 -12.23 1.38 -19.45
C GLY A 126 -13.13 1.94 -18.36
N LEU A 127 -12.82 1.68 -17.10
CA LEU A 127 -13.52 2.20 -15.93
C LEU A 127 -13.68 3.72 -15.98
N TYR A 128 -12.60 4.47 -16.26
CA TYR A 128 -12.66 5.93 -16.37
C TYR A 128 -13.52 6.44 -17.57
N LYS A 129 -13.64 5.63 -18.63
CA LYS A 129 -14.41 6.02 -19.82
C LYS A 129 -15.91 5.71 -19.69
N THR A 130 -16.23 4.59 -19.05
CA THR A 130 -17.61 4.07 -19.01
C THR A 130 -18.30 4.25 -17.66
N GLY A 131 -17.53 4.48 -16.59
CA GLY A 131 -18.04 4.50 -15.23
C GLY A 131 -18.44 3.11 -14.69
N MET A 132 -18.21 2.05 -15.46
CA MET A 132 -18.62 0.68 -15.09
C MET A 132 -17.45 -0.07 -14.43
N VAL A 133 -17.72 -0.63 -13.26
CA VAL A 133 -16.75 -1.43 -12.50
C VAL A 133 -16.80 -2.89 -12.99
N ASP A 134 -15.68 -3.43 -13.43
CA ASP A 134 -15.51 -4.88 -13.61
C ASP A 134 -15.25 -5.50 -12.23
N GLU A 135 -16.14 -6.38 -11.78
CA GLU A 135 -16.08 -6.99 -10.44
C GLU A 135 -14.85 -7.89 -10.25
N ASP A 136 -14.24 -8.37 -11.31
CA ASP A 136 -13.08 -9.24 -11.25
C ASP A 136 -11.75 -8.53 -11.59
N SER A 137 -11.79 -7.36 -12.25
CA SER A 137 -10.60 -6.61 -12.64
C SER A 137 -10.76 -5.10 -12.45
N ASN A 138 -10.26 -4.57 -11.34
CA ASN A 138 -10.42 -3.18 -10.92
C ASN A 138 -9.23 -2.70 -10.08
N PHE A 139 -9.35 -1.61 -9.31
CA PHE A 139 -8.29 -1.15 -8.41
C PHE A 139 -8.01 -2.11 -7.24
N GLY A 140 -8.97 -2.94 -6.84
CA GLY A 140 -8.83 -3.95 -5.77
C GLY A 140 -8.35 -5.30 -6.25
N PHE A 141 -8.82 -5.75 -7.42
CA PHE A 141 -8.61 -7.09 -7.96
C PHE A 141 -7.76 -7.09 -9.23
N GLY A 142 -7.06 -8.20 -9.45
CA GLY A 142 -6.07 -8.41 -10.49
C GLY A 142 -4.66 -8.52 -9.92
N GLU A 143 -3.69 -8.81 -10.78
CA GLU A 143 -2.31 -9.05 -10.40
C GLU A 143 -1.73 -7.89 -9.56
N GLY A 144 -1.13 -8.23 -8.43
CA GLY A 144 -0.61 -7.31 -7.43
C GLY A 144 -1.68 -6.71 -6.51
N GLY A 145 -2.98 -7.04 -6.72
CA GLY A 145 -4.10 -6.59 -5.88
C GLY A 145 -4.22 -5.06 -5.81
N ALA A 146 -4.74 -4.54 -4.71
CA ALA A 146 -4.84 -3.10 -4.45
C ALA A 146 -3.47 -2.41 -4.35
N GLY A 147 -2.38 -3.17 -4.15
CA GLY A 147 -1.02 -2.64 -4.07
C GLY A 147 -0.48 -2.11 -5.39
N THR A 148 -0.83 -2.72 -6.52
CA THR A 148 -0.25 -2.41 -7.84
C THR A 148 -0.35 -0.94 -8.24
N PHE A 149 -1.50 -0.33 -7.98
CA PHE A 149 -1.80 1.06 -8.33
C PHE A 149 -1.98 1.92 -7.08
N SER A 150 -1.15 1.68 -6.05
CA SER A 150 -1.09 2.46 -4.81
C SER A 150 0.20 3.29 -4.74
N ASP A 151 0.36 4.10 -3.70
CA ASP A 151 1.63 4.78 -3.38
C ASP A 151 2.77 3.78 -3.09
N GLY A 152 2.42 2.55 -2.71
CA GLY A 152 3.42 1.52 -2.37
C GLY A 152 4.24 1.84 -1.14
N LYS A 153 3.61 2.40 -0.11
CA LYS A 153 4.25 2.62 1.19
C LYS A 153 4.67 1.30 1.82
N LEU A 154 5.91 1.26 2.29
CA LEU A 154 6.52 0.08 2.92
C LEU A 154 6.80 0.29 4.41
N TYR A 155 6.39 1.44 4.96
CA TYR A 155 6.54 1.72 6.37
C TYR A 155 5.56 0.91 7.23
N THR A 156 6.06 0.31 8.29
CA THR A 156 5.24 -0.38 9.31
C THR A 156 5.75 -0.07 10.71
N ARG A 157 4.85 0.11 11.65
CA ARG A 157 5.15 0.20 13.09
C ARG A 157 5.30 -1.19 13.73
N SER A 158 4.77 -2.23 13.08
CA SER A 158 4.85 -3.61 13.59
C SER A 158 6.19 -4.23 13.23
N LYS A 159 7.06 -4.40 14.23
CA LYS A 159 8.35 -5.09 14.11
C LYS A 159 8.33 -6.51 14.70
N LYS A 160 7.21 -6.91 15.31
CA LYS A 160 7.12 -8.17 16.06
C LYS A 160 6.80 -9.40 15.19
N ARG A 161 6.28 -9.19 13.97
CA ARG A 161 5.81 -10.27 13.11
C ARG A 161 6.46 -10.16 11.73
N GLY A 162 7.47 -10.95 11.50
CA GLY A 162 8.16 -11.05 10.21
C GLY A 162 9.34 -10.09 10.03
N ASP A 163 10.19 -10.42 9.08
CA ASP A 163 11.36 -9.66 8.70
C ASP A 163 11.01 -8.65 7.59
N VAL A 164 10.79 -7.40 7.99
CA VAL A 164 10.47 -6.30 7.08
C VAL A 164 11.64 -6.02 6.13
N ARG A 165 12.90 -6.15 6.62
CA ARG A 165 14.09 -5.93 5.81
C ARG A 165 14.13 -6.90 4.64
N ARG A 166 13.90 -8.19 4.90
CA ARG A 166 13.82 -9.23 3.87
C ARG A 166 12.75 -8.93 2.83
N ALA A 167 11.57 -8.44 3.24
CA ALA A 167 10.52 -8.08 2.30
C ALA A 167 10.97 -6.96 1.35
N MET A 168 11.65 -5.93 1.86
CA MET A 168 12.20 -4.86 1.05
C MET A 168 13.33 -5.33 0.12
N GLU A 169 14.19 -6.21 0.58
CA GLU A 169 15.26 -6.83 -0.22
C GLU A 169 14.70 -7.67 -1.37
N ILE A 170 13.60 -8.41 -1.15
CA ILE A 170 12.88 -9.13 -2.20
C ILE A 170 12.34 -8.15 -3.25
N LEU A 171 11.76 -7.01 -2.83
CA LEU A 171 11.28 -5.99 -3.76
C LEU A 171 12.43 -5.38 -4.58
N VAL A 172 13.57 -5.08 -3.94
CA VAL A 172 14.79 -4.58 -4.63
C VAL A 172 15.31 -5.63 -5.62
N TYR A 173 15.38 -6.90 -5.22
CA TYR A 173 15.77 -7.98 -6.12
C TYR A 173 14.88 -8.05 -7.37
N HIS A 174 13.60 -7.68 -7.26
CA HIS A 174 12.66 -7.64 -8.36
C HIS A 174 12.54 -6.26 -9.03
N GLY A 175 13.45 -5.33 -8.75
CA GLY A 175 13.59 -4.06 -9.47
C GLY A 175 13.04 -2.82 -8.78
N ALA A 176 12.69 -2.88 -7.49
CA ALA A 176 12.43 -1.68 -6.72
C ALA A 176 13.72 -0.89 -6.48
N ASN A 177 13.60 0.43 -6.29
CA ASN A 177 14.75 1.29 -6.03
C ASN A 177 15.43 0.89 -4.69
N PRO A 178 16.75 0.64 -4.66
CA PRO A 178 17.48 0.30 -3.44
C PRO A 178 17.35 1.34 -2.31
N ALA A 179 16.99 2.58 -2.61
CA ALA A 179 16.75 3.62 -1.61
C ALA A 179 15.69 3.21 -0.56
N ILE A 180 14.76 2.31 -0.90
CA ILE A 180 13.77 1.78 0.07
C ILE A 180 14.40 1.05 1.25
N LEU A 181 15.65 0.57 1.10
CA LEU A 181 16.39 -0.10 2.16
C LEU A 181 17.00 0.87 3.19
N VAL A 182 17.07 2.15 2.83
CA VAL A 182 17.77 3.19 3.57
C VAL A 182 16.80 4.22 4.17
N GLU A 183 15.74 4.55 3.46
CA GLU A 183 14.75 5.54 3.87
C GLU A 183 13.93 5.08 5.07
N ALA A 184 13.67 5.99 6.02
CA ALA A 184 12.85 5.69 7.19
C ALA A 184 11.37 5.46 6.83
N HIS A 185 10.88 6.17 5.81
CA HIS A 185 9.51 6.03 5.27
C HIS A 185 9.57 5.65 3.78
N PRO A 186 9.96 4.39 3.48
CA PRO A 186 10.16 3.96 2.10
C PRO A 186 8.85 3.80 1.35
N HIS A 187 8.88 4.10 0.05
CA HIS A 187 7.78 3.85 -0.88
C HIS A 187 8.32 3.48 -2.26
N VAL A 188 7.50 2.84 -3.09
CA VAL A 188 7.89 2.43 -4.44
C VAL A 188 7.27 3.34 -5.50
N GLY A 189 6.00 3.69 -5.36
CA GLY A 189 5.23 4.49 -6.30
C GLY A 189 4.44 3.66 -7.31
N THR A 190 3.27 4.19 -7.68
CA THR A 190 2.32 3.53 -8.60
C THR A 190 2.85 3.34 -10.03
N ASP A 191 3.87 4.11 -10.41
CA ASP A 191 4.55 4.00 -11.72
C ASP A 191 5.59 2.87 -11.77
N LYS A 192 6.16 2.47 -10.63
CA LYS A 192 7.23 1.44 -10.53
C LYS A 192 6.70 0.07 -10.08
N LEU A 193 5.72 0.04 -9.19
CA LEU A 193 5.15 -1.20 -8.66
C LEU A 193 4.73 -2.21 -9.74
N PRO A 194 4.06 -1.82 -10.84
CA PRO A 194 3.69 -2.75 -11.90
C PRO A 194 4.89 -3.55 -12.44
N GLY A 195 6.02 -2.89 -12.65
CA GLY A 195 7.24 -3.55 -13.12
C GLY A 195 7.81 -4.56 -12.12
N VAL A 196 7.81 -4.21 -10.84
CA VAL A 196 8.25 -5.11 -9.75
C VAL A 196 7.37 -6.35 -9.70
N ILE A 197 6.05 -6.19 -9.78
CA ILE A 197 5.07 -7.28 -9.76
C ILE A 197 5.25 -8.22 -10.95
N VAL A 198 5.44 -7.69 -12.17
CA VAL A 198 5.75 -8.47 -13.37
C VAL A 198 7.04 -9.29 -13.18
N ASN A 199 8.07 -8.71 -12.58
CA ASN A 199 9.32 -9.43 -12.31
C ASN A 199 9.12 -10.55 -11.27
N ILE A 200 8.28 -10.35 -10.26
CA ILE A 200 7.89 -11.42 -9.31
C ILE A 200 7.18 -12.55 -10.06
N ARG A 201 6.21 -12.24 -10.91
CA ARG A 201 5.53 -13.25 -11.75
C ARG A 201 6.52 -14.06 -12.59
N LYS A 202 7.44 -13.38 -13.29
CA LYS A 202 8.47 -14.04 -14.10
C LYS A 202 9.35 -14.97 -13.26
N THR A 203 9.70 -14.56 -12.04
CA THR A 203 10.46 -15.42 -11.11
C THR A 203 9.66 -16.65 -10.72
N ILE A 204 8.38 -16.51 -10.34
CA ILE A 204 7.52 -17.64 -9.99
C ILE A 204 7.44 -18.64 -11.16
N GLN A 205 7.19 -18.16 -12.39
CA GLN A 205 7.08 -19.00 -13.58
C GLN A 205 8.41 -19.66 -13.93
N LYS A 206 9.51 -18.91 -13.87
CA LYS A 206 10.86 -19.44 -14.15
C LYS A 206 11.24 -20.59 -13.22
N GLN A 207 10.75 -20.57 -12.00
CA GLN A 207 11.05 -21.62 -11.00
C GLN A 207 10.01 -22.77 -11.02
N GLY A 208 9.14 -22.85 -12.03
CA GLY A 208 8.17 -23.94 -12.19
C GLY A 208 6.85 -23.73 -11.48
N GLY A 209 6.63 -22.56 -10.84
CA GLY A 209 5.31 -22.16 -10.34
C GLY A 209 4.38 -21.72 -11.45
N GLU A 210 3.08 -21.64 -11.17
CA GLU A 210 2.05 -21.29 -12.13
C GLU A 210 1.17 -20.17 -11.60
N ILE A 211 0.76 -19.23 -12.46
CA ILE A 211 -0.24 -18.19 -12.14
C ILE A 211 -1.32 -18.25 -13.21
N ARG A 212 -2.57 -18.45 -12.79
CA ARG A 212 -3.76 -18.44 -13.65
C ARG A 212 -4.57 -17.19 -13.38
N PHE A 213 -4.73 -16.36 -14.41
CA PHE A 213 -5.58 -15.17 -14.38
C PHE A 213 -6.99 -15.49 -14.88
N GLY A 214 -7.97 -14.64 -14.56
CA GLY A 214 -9.38 -14.89 -14.85
C GLY A 214 -9.91 -16.16 -14.17
N CYS A 215 -9.30 -16.55 -13.07
CA CYS A 215 -9.55 -17.81 -12.38
C CYS A 215 -10.10 -17.56 -10.96
N ARG A 216 -11.38 -17.20 -10.89
CA ARG A 216 -12.09 -16.92 -9.62
C ARG A 216 -12.35 -18.23 -8.86
N VAL A 217 -11.88 -18.27 -7.61
CA VAL A 217 -12.22 -19.35 -6.67
C VAL A 217 -13.59 -19.09 -6.09
N THR A 218 -14.48 -20.09 -6.18
CA THR A 218 -15.88 -20.03 -5.76
C THR A 218 -16.23 -20.99 -4.63
N GLY A 219 -15.31 -21.92 -4.29
CA GLY A 219 -15.53 -22.89 -3.22
C GLY A 219 -14.25 -23.55 -2.76
N LEU A 220 -14.29 -24.12 -1.55
CA LEU A 220 -13.29 -25.03 -1.02
C LEU A 220 -13.83 -26.46 -1.14
N ILE A 221 -12.98 -27.43 -1.45
CA ILE A 221 -13.30 -28.84 -1.40
C ILE A 221 -12.87 -29.36 -0.03
N ILE A 222 -13.82 -29.56 0.86
CA ILE A 222 -13.59 -30.05 2.23
C ILE A 222 -14.24 -31.42 2.34
N ARG A 223 -13.44 -32.43 2.71
CA ARG A 223 -13.92 -33.80 2.99
C ARG A 223 -13.32 -34.26 4.31
N GLU A 224 -14.10 -34.88 5.15
CA GLU A 224 -13.67 -35.38 6.46
C GLU A 224 -12.92 -34.31 7.28
N ASN A 225 -13.44 -33.09 7.28
CA ASN A 225 -12.88 -31.92 7.97
C ASN A 225 -11.47 -31.52 7.51
N SER A 226 -11.07 -31.93 6.31
CA SER A 226 -9.74 -31.64 5.72
C SER A 226 -9.90 -31.00 4.34
N ILE A 227 -9.05 -30.03 4.04
CA ILE A 227 -9.02 -29.42 2.71
C ILE A 227 -8.47 -30.43 1.69
N GLN A 228 -9.17 -30.55 0.55
CA GLN A 228 -8.78 -31.39 -0.56
C GLN A 228 -8.56 -30.61 -1.85
N GLY A 229 -8.88 -29.32 -1.86
CA GLY A 229 -8.72 -28.45 -3.01
C GLY A 229 -9.65 -27.25 -3.02
N VAL A 230 -9.79 -26.66 -4.19
CA VAL A 230 -10.66 -25.51 -4.44
C VAL A 230 -11.50 -25.74 -5.70
N ILE A 231 -12.60 -25.01 -5.81
CA ILE A 231 -13.40 -24.91 -7.05
C ILE A 231 -13.06 -23.55 -7.67
N ALA A 232 -12.56 -23.55 -8.89
CA ALA A 232 -12.18 -22.33 -9.60
C ALA A 232 -12.52 -22.45 -11.09
N GLY A 233 -13.13 -21.42 -11.67
CA GLY A 233 -13.57 -21.46 -13.07
C GLY A 233 -14.52 -22.63 -13.40
N GLY A 234 -15.29 -23.11 -12.42
CA GLY A 234 -16.20 -24.26 -12.56
C GLY A 234 -15.50 -25.63 -12.50
N GLN A 235 -14.20 -25.69 -12.22
CA GLN A 235 -13.43 -26.93 -12.15
C GLN A 235 -12.88 -27.18 -10.76
N GLU A 236 -12.77 -28.45 -10.38
CA GLU A 236 -12.07 -28.86 -9.15
C GLU A 236 -10.56 -28.88 -9.38
N ILE A 237 -9.83 -28.22 -8.48
CA ILE A 237 -8.36 -28.21 -8.44
C ILE A 237 -7.94 -28.84 -7.14
N ALA A 238 -7.39 -30.05 -7.21
CA ALA A 238 -6.97 -30.81 -6.03
C ALA A 238 -5.69 -30.20 -5.41
N SER A 239 -5.69 -30.02 -4.11
CA SER A 239 -4.53 -29.66 -3.31
C SER A 239 -4.80 -29.88 -1.82
N ARG A 240 -3.84 -30.48 -1.13
CA ARG A 240 -3.94 -30.65 0.33
C ARG A 240 -3.63 -29.37 1.12
N HIS A 241 -3.10 -28.36 0.44
CA HIS A 241 -2.68 -27.11 1.06
C HIS A 241 -3.22 -25.92 0.25
N VAL A 242 -3.99 -25.07 0.90
CA VAL A 242 -4.59 -23.88 0.29
C VAL A 242 -4.28 -22.66 1.16
N ILE A 243 -3.74 -21.62 0.54
CA ILE A 243 -3.50 -20.33 1.15
C ILE A 243 -4.53 -19.34 0.61
N LEU A 244 -5.40 -18.81 1.47
CA LEU A 244 -6.33 -17.74 1.10
C LEU A 244 -5.64 -16.38 1.28
N ALA A 245 -5.32 -15.72 0.17
CA ALA A 245 -4.68 -14.41 0.12
C ALA A 245 -5.53 -13.39 -0.66
N THR A 246 -6.85 -13.43 -0.45
CA THR A 246 -7.88 -12.76 -1.26
C THR A 246 -8.08 -11.28 -0.97
N GLY A 247 -7.41 -10.76 0.07
CA GLY A 247 -7.58 -9.38 0.53
C GLY A 247 -8.94 -9.14 1.21
N HIS A 248 -9.15 -7.91 1.69
CA HIS A 248 -10.36 -7.57 2.45
C HIS A 248 -11.59 -7.32 1.58
N SER A 249 -11.41 -6.98 0.29
CA SER A 249 -12.53 -6.59 -0.60
C SER A 249 -13.25 -7.77 -1.25
N ALA A 250 -12.74 -8.99 -1.11
CA ALA A 250 -13.34 -10.20 -1.67
C ALA A 250 -14.53 -10.67 -0.80
N ARG A 251 -15.62 -9.89 -0.78
CA ARG A 251 -16.81 -10.14 0.03
C ARG A 251 -17.51 -11.47 -0.29
N ASP A 252 -17.43 -11.89 -1.52
CA ASP A 252 -17.92 -13.19 -1.99
C ASP A 252 -17.20 -14.38 -1.32
N ILE A 253 -15.90 -14.23 -1.05
CA ILE A 253 -15.13 -15.26 -0.34
C ILE A 253 -15.59 -15.38 1.12
N TYR A 254 -15.85 -14.29 1.83
CA TYR A 254 -16.39 -14.37 3.19
C TYR A 254 -17.74 -15.05 3.22
N ARG A 255 -18.65 -14.73 2.27
CA ARG A 255 -19.95 -15.39 2.14
C ARG A 255 -19.80 -16.87 1.77
N MET A 256 -18.83 -17.21 0.92
CA MET A 256 -18.53 -18.60 0.57
C MET A 256 -18.04 -19.39 1.80
N LEU A 257 -17.11 -18.84 2.58
CA LEU A 257 -16.60 -19.47 3.80
C LEU A 257 -17.71 -19.73 4.82
N GLN A 258 -18.66 -18.78 4.99
CA GLN A 258 -19.82 -18.98 5.86
C GLN A 258 -20.70 -20.14 5.38
N ARG A 259 -21.03 -20.17 4.08
CA ARG A 259 -21.85 -21.27 3.51
C ARG A 259 -21.20 -22.64 3.68
N GLN A 260 -19.89 -22.68 3.77
CA GLN A 260 -19.12 -23.92 3.99
C GLN A 260 -18.79 -24.17 5.47
N ALA A 261 -19.47 -23.48 6.38
CA ALA A 261 -19.34 -23.62 7.83
C ALA A 261 -17.91 -23.39 8.37
N VAL A 262 -17.10 -22.64 7.65
CA VAL A 262 -15.78 -22.22 8.17
C VAL A 262 -16.00 -21.18 9.28
N ARG A 263 -15.43 -21.45 10.46
CA ARG A 263 -15.56 -20.54 11.60
C ARG A 263 -14.95 -19.16 11.28
N MET A 264 -15.73 -18.12 11.48
CA MET A 264 -15.32 -16.72 11.35
C MET A 264 -15.84 -15.91 12.54
N GLU A 265 -15.16 -14.81 12.81
CA GLU A 265 -15.52 -13.88 13.88
C GLU A 265 -15.53 -12.44 13.31
N PRO A 266 -16.49 -11.57 13.73
CA PRO A 266 -16.48 -10.17 13.37
C PRO A 266 -15.24 -9.51 13.98
N LYS A 267 -14.74 -8.46 13.31
CA LYS A 267 -13.57 -7.71 13.75
C LYS A 267 -13.81 -6.23 13.56
N ASP A 268 -13.24 -5.43 14.47
CA ASP A 268 -13.23 -3.97 14.36
C ASP A 268 -12.53 -3.54 13.08
N PHE A 269 -13.00 -2.45 12.51
CA PHE A 269 -12.40 -1.82 11.33
C PHE A 269 -12.46 -0.30 11.45
N ALA A 270 -11.93 0.41 10.49
CA ALA A 270 -11.98 1.86 10.44
C ALA A 270 -12.77 2.34 9.23
N VAL A 271 -13.57 3.40 9.43
CA VAL A 271 -14.38 4.06 8.41
C VAL A 271 -14.14 5.56 8.47
N GLY A 272 -14.29 6.25 7.34
CA GLY A 272 -14.13 7.69 7.30
C GLY A 272 -14.11 8.27 5.90
N LEU A 273 -13.66 9.50 5.82
CA LEU A 273 -13.64 10.33 4.63
C LEU A 273 -12.21 10.51 4.11
N ARG A 274 -12.08 10.88 2.84
CA ARG A 274 -10.78 11.27 2.27
C ARG A 274 -10.71 12.79 2.11
N LEU A 275 -9.69 13.37 2.73
CA LEU A 275 -9.37 14.79 2.61
C LEU A 275 -8.40 15.01 1.47
N GLU A 276 -8.60 16.08 0.70
CA GLU A 276 -7.67 16.54 -0.32
C GLU A 276 -7.31 18.02 -0.08
N HIS A 277 -6.06 18.35 -0.34
CA HIS A 277 -5.53 19.70 -0.19
C HIS A 277 -4.31 19.92 -1.09
N PRO A 278 -3.88 21.19 -1.33
CA PRO A 278 -2.66 21.47 -2.06
C PRO A 278 -1.44 20.90 -1.31
N GLN A 279 -0.56 20.19 -2.02
CA GLN A 279 0.69 19.67 -1.44
C GLN A 279 1.58 20.80 -0.89
N GLN A 280 1.58 21.96 -1.54
CA GLN A 280 2.38 23.11 -1.10
C GLN A 280 2.02 23.57 0.32
N GLU A 281 0.73 23.51 0.71
CA GLU A 281 0.33 23.85 2.07
C GLU A 281 0.91 22.90 3.10
N ILE A 282 0.97 21.61 2.78
CA ILE A 282 1.58 20.61 3.65
C ILE A 282 3.10 20.80 3.72
N ASP A 283 3.73 21.09 2.58
CA ASP A 283 5.17 21.40 2.54
C ASP A 283 5.49 22.62 3.43
N ARG A 284 4.69 23.69 3.35
CA ARG A 284 4.88 24.90 4.18
C ARG A 284 4.70 24.62 5.67
N ILE A 285 3.66 23.88 6.03
CA ILE A 285 3.37 23.52 7.43
C ILE A 285 4.48 22.65 8.00
N GLN A 286 4.87 21.59 7.27
CA GLN A 286 5.79 20.58 7.79
C GLN A 286 7.25 21.05 7.76
N TYR A 287 7.62 21.87 6.78
CA TYR A 287 9.01 22.34 6.63
C TYR A 287 9.22 23.76 7.14
N HIS A 288 8.18 24.42 7.66
CA HIS A 288 8.27 25.74 8.28
C HIS A 288 8.81 26.84 7.37
N THR A 289 8.61 26.71 6.07
CA THR A 289 9.09 27.68 5.06
C THR A 289 7.95 28.19 4.20
N PRO A 290 7.88 29.52 3.92
CA PRO A 290 6.85 30.09 3.05
C PRO A 290 6.90 29.52 1.61
N GLU A 291 8.09 29.18 1.13
CA GLU A 291 8.35 28.65 -0.21
C GLU A 291 8.05 27.15 -0.35
N GLY A 292 7.80 26.45 0.78
CA GLY A 292 7.61 25.00 0.80
C GLY A 292 8.93 24.21 0.79
N ARG A 293 8.96 23.05 0.13
CA ARG A 293 10.04 22.05 0.26
C ARG A 293 11.34 22.37 -0.50
N GLY A 294 11.35 23.33 -1.45
CA GLY A 294 12.49 23.54 -2.31
C GLY A 294 12.88 22.30 -3.14
N LYS A 295 14.16 22.21 -3.53
CA LYS A 295 14.67 21.11 -4.38
C LYS A 295 15.27 19.91 -3.62
N TRP A 296 15.53 20.06 -2.32
CA TRP A 296 16.25 19.07 -1.53
C TRP A 296 15.37 18.18 -0.65
N LEU A 297 14.14 18.61 -0.40
CA LEU A 297 13.19 17.88 0.43
C LEU A 297 12.15 17.17 -0.43
N PRO A 298 11.71 15.96 -0.05
CA PRO A 298 10.60 15.28 -0.71
C PRO A 298 9.28 16.02 -0.43
N ALA A 299 8.21 15.61 -1.10
CA ALA A 299 6.86 16.04 -0.74
C ALA A 299 6.60 15.69 0.73
N ALA A 300 6.18 16.68 1.51
CA ALA A 300 5.93 16.51 2.93
C ALA A 300 4.74 15.59 3.18
N GLU A 301 4.85 14.80 4.22
CA GLU A 301 3.78 13.91 4.70
C GLU A 301 3.41 14.25 6.13
N TYR A 302 2.21 13.86 6.54
CA TYR A 302 1.78 13.96 7.93
C TYR A 302 1.11 12.68 8.39
N ASN A 303 1.14 12.47 9.68
CA ASN A 303 0.25 11.57 10.36
C ASN A 303 -0.21 12.21 11.66
N PHE A 304 -1.45 11.97 12.03
CA PHE A 304 -1.98 12.35 13.33
C PHE A 304 -2.86 11.25 13.90
N VAL A 305 -2.99 11.26 15.20
CA VAL A 305 -3.91 10.42 15.95
C VAL A 305 -4.39 11.24 17.15
N THR A 306 -5.69 11.17 17.40
CA THR A 306 -6.31 11.76 18.58
C THR A 306 -7.38 10.82 19.11
N ASN A 307 -7.89 11.11 20.30
CA ASN A 307 -9.03 10.42 20.88
C ASN A 307 -10.15 11.44 21.09
N ILE A 308 -11.34 11.13 20.59
CA ILE A 308 -12.54 11.94 20.74
C ILE A 308 -13.62 11.02 21.34
N ASP A 309 -14.10 11.34 22.53
CA ASP A 309 -15.13 10.59 23.23
C ASP A 309 -14.85 9.08 23.33
N GLY A 310 -13.58 8.73 23.62
CA GLY A 310 -13.13 7.36 23.73
C GLY A 310 -12.81 6.67 22.40
N ARG A 311 -13.03 7.31 21.24
CA ARG A 311 -12.72 6.78 19.90
C ARG A 311 -11.42 7.32 19.37
N GLY A 312 -10.60 6.44 18.81
CA GLY A 312 -9.43 6.84 18.06
C GLY A 312 -9.84 7.43 16.71
N VAL A 313 -9.40 8.67 16.44
CA VAL A 313 -9.49 9.32 15.11
C VAL A 313 -8.07 9.53 14.60
N TYR A 314 -7.81 9.11 13.37
CA TYR A 314 -6.45 9.17 12.84
C TYR A 314 -6.40 9.34 11.33
N SER A 315 -5.32 9.94 10.87
CA SER A 315 -5.00 9.97 9.44
C SER A 315 -4.60 8.58 8.96
N PHE A 316 -5.04 8.21 7.77
CA PHE A 316 -4.72 6.92 7.17
C PHE A 316 -4.32 7.07 5.72
N CYS A 317 -3.24 6.38 5.34
CA CYS A 317 -2.75 6.34 3.96
C CYS A 317 -2.66 7.73 3.30
N MET A 318 -1.97 8.68 3.97
CA MET A 318 -1.66 9.99 3.39
C MET A 318 -0.77 9.79 2.15
N CYS A 319 -1.17 10.37 1.02
CA CYS A 319 -0.50 10.28 -0.27
C CYS A 319 0.06 11.66 -0.67
N PRO A 320 1.32 11.97 -0.32
CA PRO A 320 1.94 13.22 -0.69
C PRO A 320 2.18 13.26 -2.21
N GLY A 321 2.00 14.43 -2.81
CA GLY A 321 2.11 14.61 -4.27
C GLY A 321 1.28 13.59 -5.06
N GLY A 322 0.12 13.20 -4.52
CA GLY A 322 -0.71 12.13 -5.04
C GLY A 322 -2.10 12.60 -5.50
N VAL A 323 -2.86 11.67 -6.03
CA VAL A 323 -4.21 11.91 -6.55
C VAL A 323 -5.20 10.95 -5.91
N ILE A 324 -6.48 11.35 -5.89
CA ILE A 324 -7.58 10.47 -5.51
C ILE A 324 -8.02 9.64 -6.72
N VAL A 325 -8.34 8.37 -6.48
CA VAL A 325 -8.78 7.41 -7.49
C VAL A 325 -10.03 6.67 -7.03
N PRO A 326 -10.91 6.22 -7.96
CA PRO A 326 -12.02 5.33 -7.61
C PRO A 326 -11.48 3.98 -7.14
N ALA A 327 -12.10 3.41 -6.13
CA ALA A 327 -11.66 2.14 -5.53
C ALA A 327 -12.82 1.16 -5.28
N ALA A 328 -14.01 1.44 -5.82
CA ALA A 328 -15.14 0.52 -5.76
C ALA A 328 -14.79 -0.81 -6.44
N THR A 329 -15.28 -1.92 -5.87
CA THR A 329 -15.06 -3.27 -6.39
C THR A 329 -16.33 -3.94 -6.91
N GLY A 330 -17.44 -3.24 -6.85
CA GLY A 330 -18.74 -3.68 -7.36
C GLY A 330 -19.57 -2.53 -7.92
N PRO A 331 -20.67 -2.83 -8.61
CA PRO A 331 -21.58 -1.83 -9.16
C PRO A 331 -22.31 -1.06 -8.06
N ASN A 332 -22.73 0.17 -8.36
CA ASN A 332 -23.51 1.02 -7.46
C ASN A 332 -22.84 1.22 -6.09
N GLN A 333 -21.54 1.36 -6.08
CA GLN A 333 -20.73 1.62 -4.91
C GLN A 333 -19.76 2.76 -5.19
N GLN A 334 -19.58 3.64 -4.22
CA GLN A 334 -18.59 4.71 -4.28
C GLN A 334 -17.59 4.54 -3.15
N VAL A 335 -16.35 4.30 -3.53
CA VAL A 335 -15.18 4.24 -2.64
C VAL A 335 -14.05 4.97 -3.31
N VAL A 336 -13.33 5.75 -2.56
CA VAL A 336 -12.14 6.45 -3.07
C VAL A 336 -10.89 6.03 -2.29
N ASN A 337 -9.76 6.02 -3.00
CA ASN A 337 -8.45 5.81 -2.41
C ASN A 337 -7.46 6.84 -2.95
N GLY A 338 -6.23 6.84 -2.43
CA GLY A 338 -5.16 7.69 -2.91
C GLY A 338 -4.02 6.89 -3.51
N MET A 339 -3.34 7.48 -4.48
CA MET A 339 -2.10 6.95 -5.04
C MET A 339 -1.11 8.07 -5.32
N SER A 340 0.19 7.75 -5.28
CA SER A 340 1.26 8.66 -5.68
C SER A 340 2.25 7.94 -6.59
N SER A 341 2.85 8.70 -7.50
CA SER A 341 4.02 8.22 -8.26
C SER A 341 5.26 8.15 -7.36
N SER A 342 6.31 7.52 -7.85
CA SER A 342 7.61 7.50 -7.18
C SER A 342 8.19 8.90 -6.95
N TYR A 343 7.81 9.89 -7.77
CA TYR A 343 8.27 11.28 -7.67
C TYR A 343 7.44 12.13 -6.71
N ARG A 344 6.20 11.75 -6.38
CA ARG A 344 5.30 12.51 -5.51
C ARG A 344 5.22 14.00 -5.89
N ASN A 345 5.02 14.28 -7.17
CA ASN A 345 5.18 15.61 -7.76
C ASN A 345 3.91 16.25 -8.30
N THR A 346 2.73 15.69 -8.01
CA THR A 346 1.49 16.40 -8.33
C THR A 346 1.27 17.58 -7.35
N PRO A 347 0.48 18.58 -7.72
CA PRO A 347 0.18 19.70 -6.82
C PRO A 347 -0.73 19.32 -5.64
N TRP A 348 -1.21 18.08 -5.58
CA TRP A 348 -2.18 17.60 -4.61
C TRP A 348 -1.55 16.72 -3.54
N ALA A 349 -2.17 16.71 -2.39
CA ALA A 349 -1.96 15.74 -1.33
C ALA A 349 -3.32 15.26 -0.82
N ASN A 350 -3.42 14.02 -0.41
CA ASN A 350 -4.66 13.50 0.15
C ASN A 350 -4.40 12.49 1.25
N SER A 351 -5.35 12.38 2.19
CA SER A 351 -5.29 11.42 3.30
C SER A 351 -6.71 11.03 3.71
N ALA A 352 -6.94 9.79 4.05
CA ALA A 352 -8.15 9.46 4.78
C ALA A 352 -8.06 9.99 6.22
N MET A 353 -9.20 10.42 6.77
CA MET A 353 -9.43 10.60 8.18
C MET A 353 -10.45 9.57 8.61
N VAL A 354 -10.07 8.68 9.52
CA VAL A 354 -10.87 7.51 9.87
C VAL A 354 -11.03 7.39 11.38
N THR A 355 -12.13 6.78 11.79
CA THR A 355 -12.40 6.37 13.16
C THR A 355 -12.63 4.87 13.24
N ALA A 356 -12.29 4.28 14.38
CA ALA A 356 -12.58 2.88 14.63
C ALA A 356 -14.08 2.65 14.85
N ILE A 357 -14.58 1.55 14.35
CA ILE A 357 -15.94 1.07 14.56
C ILE A 357 -15.91 -0.42 14.88
N GLY A 358 -16.64 -0.81 15.91
CA GLY A 358 -16.71 -2.17 16.40
C GLY A 358 -18.13 -2.73 16.46
N PRO A 359 -18.29 -3.99 16.92
CA PRO A 359 -19.58 -4.65 16.98
C PRO A 359 -20.62 -3.91 17.81
N ALA A 360 -20.24 -3.26 18.92
CA ALA A 360 -21.15 -2.54 19.79
C ALA A 360 -21.78 -1.32 19.10
N GLU A 361 -20.96 -0.54 18.38
CA GLU A 361 -21.45 0.60 17.60
C GLU A 361 -22.33 0.15 16.46
N LEU A 362 -21.95 -0.92 15.76
CA LEU A 362 -22.74 -1.49 14.68
C LEU A 362 -24.11 -1.97 15.17
N GLU A 363 -24.15 -2.61 16.33
CA GLU A 363 -25.41 -3.06 16.95
C GLU A 363 -26.33 -1.89 17.33
N SER A 364 -25.78 -0.78 17.83
CA SER A 364 -26.54 0.45 18.13
C SER A 364 -27.17 1.06 16.86
N MET A 365 -26.56 0.85 15.69
CA MET A 365 -27.06 1.26 14.39
C MET A 365 -27.91 0.15 13.68
N ASN A 366 -28.34 -0.87 14.43
CA ASN A 366 -29.13 -2.01 13.94
C ASN A 366 -28.41 -2.95 12.93
N TYR A 367 -27.09 -2.89 12.84
CA TYR A 367 -26.30 -3.88 12.08
C TYR A 367 -25.88 -5.03 13.00
N ARG A 368 -26.34 -6.24 12.72
CA ARG A 368 -26.14 -7.41 13.60
C ARG A 368 -25.59 -8.62 12.85
N GLY A 369 -24.98 -9.53 13.60
CA GLY A 369 -24.47 -10.80 13.11
C GLY A 369 -23.07 -10.74 12.53
N LEU A 370 -22.63 -11.88 11.97
CA LEU A 370 -21.26 -12.06 11.50
C LEU A 370 -20.80 -11.01 10.49
N PHE A 371 -21.69 -10.58 9.60
CA PHE A 371 -21.38 -9.64 8.53
C PHE A 371 -21.86 -8.20 8.80
N ALA A 372 -22.18 -7.87 10.04
CA ALA A 372 -22.66 -6.54 10.39
C ALA A 372 -21.79 -5.42 9.81
N GLY A 373 -20.46 -5.50 10.00
CA GLY A 373 -19.50 -4.53 9.46
C GLY A 373 -19.47 -4.48 7.94
N MET A 374 -19.56 -5.63 7.27
CA MET A 374 -19.58 -5.69 5.81
C MET A 374 -20.84 -5.09 5.23
N VAL A 375 -22.01 -5.38 5.83
CA VAL A 375 -23.32 -4.82 5.42
C VAL A 375 -23.36 -3.30 5.65
N PHE A 376 -22.80 -2.83 6.77
CA PHE A 376 -22.65 -1.40 7.04
C PHE A 376 -21.77 -0.71 5.97
N GLN A 377 -20.63 -1.29 5.62
CA GLN A 377 -19.78 -0.76 4.57
C GLN A 377 -20.51 -0.70 3.22
N GLU A 378 -21.22 -1.77 2.84
CA GLU A 378 -22.02 -1.83 1.61
C GLU A 378 -23.11 -0.76 1.58
N ALA A 379 -23.73 -0.46 2.72
CA ALA A 379 -24.75 0.58 2.83
C ALA A 379 -24.14 1.98 2.63
N LEU A 380 -23.03 2.30 3.31
CA LEU A 380 -22.34 3.57 3.14
C LEU A 380 -21.82 3.78 1.71
N GLU A 381 -21.25 2.75 1.11
CA GLU A 381 -20.73 2.82 -0.26
C GLU A 381 -21.84 3.07 -1.28
N ARG A 382 -23.03 2.48 -1.06
CA ARG A 382 -24.21 2.71 -1.87
C ARG A 382 -24.77 4.12 -1.67
N GLN A 383 -24.92 4.56 -0.43
CA GLN A 383 -25.37 5.92 -0.13
C GLN A 383 -24.42 6.95 -0.78
N ALA A 384 -23.12 6.79 -0.64
CA ALA A 384 -22.14 7.67 -1.29
C ALA A 384 -22.24 7.64 -2.83
N TRP A 385 -22.61 6.50 -3.43
CA TRP A 385 -22.85 6.40 -4.86
C TRP A 385 -24.11 7.16 -5.28
N GLU A 386 -25.19 7.04 -4.53
CA GLU A 386 -26.46 7.73 -4.77
C GLU A 386 -26.29 9.25 -4.65
N GLU A 387 -25.66 9.72 -3.58
CA GLU A 387 -25.41 11.12 -3.31
C GLU A 387 -24.37 11.75 -4.26
N GLY A 388 -23.44 10.95 -4.78
CA GLY A 388 -22.53 11.37 -5.84
C GLY A 388 -23.20 11.51 -7.20
N GLY A 389 -24.48 11.13 -7.35
CA GLY A 389 -25.22 11.18 -8.62
C GLY A 389 -24.96 9.98 -9.52
N GLY A 390 -24.39 8.90 -8.99
CA GLY A 390 -24.12 7.67 -9.72
C GLY A 390 -22.78 7.62 -10.46
N GLY A 391 -22.53 6.52 -11.15
CA GLY A 391 -21.28 6.33 -11.89
C GLY A 391 -20.07 6.29 -10.96
N LEU A 392 -19.06 7.09 -11.27
CA LEU A 392 -17.85 7.24 -10.45
C LEU A 392 -17.79 8.59 -9.72
N PHE A 393 -18.81 9.40 -9.80
CA PHE A 393 -18.82 10.68 -9.10
C PHE A 393 -18.87 10.50 -7.59
N ALA A 394 -18.10 11.29 -6.86
CA ALA A 394 -18.04 11.21 -5.41
C ALA A 394 -18.77 12.39 -4.76
N PRO A 395 -19.55 12.16 -3.68
CA PRO A 395 -20.05 13.25 -2.86
C PRO A 395 -18.87 13.99 -2.20
N ALA A 396 -18.94 15.31 -2.15
CA ALA A 396 -17.87 16.14 -1.62
C ALA A 396 -18.40 17.39 -0.95
N GLN A 397 -17.68 17.84 0.07
CA GLN A 397 -17.97 19.06 0.83
C GLN A 397 -16.65 19.77 1.14
N ARG A 398 -16.65 21.09 1.16
CA ARG A 398 -15.48 21.86 1.61
C ARG A 398 -15.29 21.62 3.12
N LEU A 399 -14.05 21.39 3.52
CA LEU A 399 -13.74 21.13 4.94
C LEU A 399 -14.21 22.25 5.86
N THR A 400 -14.12 23.52 5.43
CA THR A 400 -14.59 24.66 6.19
C THR A 400 -16.12 24.67 6.38
N ASP A 401 -16.86 24.22 5.36
CA ASP A 401 -18.31 24.13 5.40
C ASP A 401 -18.75 22.92 6.25
N PHE A 402 -18.07 21.78 6.08
CA PHE A 402 -18.25 20.60 6.92
C PHE A 402 -18.10 20.93 8.42
N LEU A 403 -17.03 21.64 8.79
CA LEU A 403 -16.80 22.04 10.19
C LEU A 403 -17.83 23.06 10.70
N ALA A 404 -18.44 23.82 9.80
CA ALA A 404 -19.48 24.79 10.13
C ALA A 404 -20.91 24.19 10.07
N GLY A 405 -21.08 22.91 9.73
CA GLY A 405 -22.39 22.27 9.50
C GLY A 405 -23.19 22.94 8.40
N LYS A 406 -22.55 23.30 7.27
CA LYS A 406 -23.17 24.03 6.17
C LYS A 406 -22.91 23.32 4.83
N ASP A 407 -23.88 23.38 3.97
CA ASP A 407 -23.72 22.91 2.60
C ASP A 407 -22.70 23.74 1.82
N SER A 408 -21.94 23.08 0.97
CA SER A 408 -21.03 23.76 0.06
C SER A 408 -21.77 24.18 -1.20
N SER A 409 -21.75 25.47 -1.52
CA SER A 409 -22.32 26.01 -2.76
C SER A 409 -21.41 25.76 -3.98
N THR A 410 -20.10 25.63 -3.73
CA THR A 410 -19.08 25.38 -4.77
C THR A 410 -17.96 24.53 -4.20
N LEU A 411 -17.30 23.74 -5.05
CA LEU A 411 -16.14 22.95 -4.70
C LEU A 411 -14.89 23.48 -5.39
N PRO A 412 -13.72 23.45 -4.74
CA PRO A 412 -12.46 23.76 -5.39
C PRO A 412 -12.10 22.69 -6.44
N ALA A 413 -11.08 22.97 -7.24
CA ALA A 413 -10.51 21.95 -8.12
C ALA A 413 -10.03 20.74 -7.32
N THR A 414 -10.15 19.54 -7.89
CA THR A 414 -9.79 18.27 -7.27
C THR A 414 -8.92 17.44 -8.22
N SER A 415 -8.11 16.54 -7.66
CA SER A 415 -7.37 15.54 -8.44
C SER A 415 -8.25 14.37 -8.89
N TYR A 416 -9.45 14.23 -8.35
CA TYR A 416 -10.37 13.12 -8.66
C TYR A 416 -10.97 13.27 -10.03
N LYS A 417 -10.43 12.55 -11.00
CA LYS A 417 -10.79 12.69 -12.43
C LYS A 417 -12.26 12.45 -12.76
N PRO A 418 -12.96 11.47 -12.15
CA PRO A 418 -14.37 11.27 -12.44
C PRO A 418 -15.25 12.47 -12.10
N GLY A 419 -14.84 13.29 -11.14
CA GLY A 419 -15.58 14.46 -10.69
C GLY A 419 -16.24 14.26 -9.33
N VAL A 420 -16.67 15.38 -8.76
CA VAL A 420 -17.31 15.43 -7.44
C VAL A 420 -18.62 16.23 -7.51
N TYR A 421 -19.58 15.87 -6.68
CA TYR A 421 -20.81 16.62 -6.45
C TYR A 421 -20.84 17.19 -5.04
N THR A 422 -21.43 18.37 -4.89
CA THR A 422 -21.72 18.93 -3.57
C THR A 422 -22.74 18.06 -2.84
N SER A 423 -22.44 17.68 -1.62
CA SER A 423 -23.32 16.90 -0.74
C SER A 423 -23.11 17.32 0.69
N ALA A 424 -24.15 17.20 1.50
CA ALA A 424 -24.12 17.46 2.93
C ALA A 424 -23.50 16.25 3.68
N ILE A 425 -22.20 15.99 3.48
CA ILE A 425 -21.48 14.87 4.13
C ILE A 425 -21.53 14.98 5.67
N SER A 426 -21.80 16.16 6.19
CA SER A 426 -21.91 16.42 7.63
C SER A 426 -23.23 15.92 8.26
N GLU A 427 -24.22 15.52 7.48
CA GLU A 427 -25.47 14.92 7.92
C GLU A 427 -25.39 13.38 7.88
#